data_975d5bd4a0efc4c398ba713ece74d2b2
#
_entry.id   975d5bd4a0efc4c398ba713ece74d2b2
#
_cell.length_a   1.000
_cell.length_b   1.000
_cell.length_c   1.000
_cell.angle_alpha   90.00
_cell.angle_beta   90.00
_cell.angle_gamma   90.00
#
_symmetry.space_group_name_H-M   'P 1'
#
loop_
_entity.id
_entity.type
_entity.pdbx_description
1 polymer ?
#
loop_
_entity_poly.entity_id
_entity_poly.type
_entity_poly.pdbx_seq_one_letter_code
_entity_poly.pdbx_strand_id
1 'polypeptide(L)'
;MTRAQSEADAVGDVPSNSSSSSGSNSSSSSGASKSRETTNLTTPVSKDQFVNFFRMALPYITMHKSSTFVIHIPGNVMRDKKSNVFKSVMQDIIILRELGVKLVLVLGSDSQISDLTILKGEKPKFSVSRFGATRRITDEYSLEAAMEACGRNNIAVQAQLTRGPDVRLTRKHGDHYSDTGGFGGDGSSNSSGRNENSRDSRNNGRNFPVATSGNYVYARRRGVVDGVDYGLTGEVVKIDKTSILETLEQGDVVLLSSLGFNAAGEVFNCVSRDIALAAAIELNADKLIVLPEDGYLPRDETVNDGKVKSYFTLSDAKNWMKNFAKGTEYEELVESHRAYAWLRSGYANSNGSFDVNNSVAFRVNSWMRAQEMDYEWRVPSCPIEMCAATFACHCGVKRVHMVDPNKSGSLLVELFTSDGEGTMIAGDRYEGTRKATIYDCIGIHDMLQPLADAGIVVYRTEEELRRSVMSEKVSFFVTERDGNIIACASLTEYENGKSYEIGSFAVAREYRREGRGDALLSYLEEHASEKGCERLFLLTTRTAEWFTSRGFEFDGAAEESSSLPKGKEVVKGRGSLLFSKYMTDSESD
;
A
#
# COMPACT_ATOMS: atom_id res chain seq x y z
N MET A 1 31.44 48.75 -1.36
CA MET A 1 32.46 49.05 -0.33
C MET A 1 32.89 47.73 0.26
N THR A 2 33.97 47.19 -0.24
CA THR A 2 35.33 47.04 0.34
C THR A 2 35.35 45.93 1.37
N ARG A 3 36.14 44.92 1.33
CA ARG A 3 37.44 44.47 0.79
C ARG A 3 37.62 43.09 1.37
N ALA A 4 37.98 42.02 0.72
CA ALA A 4 39.21 41.62 0.03
C ALA A 4 40.25 40.98 0.97
N GLN A 5 40.69 39.75 0.54
CA GLN A 5 42.07 39.26 0.56
C GLN A 5 42.64 38.84 1.95
N SER A 6 43.44 37.82 2.11
CA SER A 6 44.43 37.14 1.23
C SER A 6 45.08 35.97 1.97
N GLU A 7 45.59 35.02 1.20
CA GLU A 7 46.92 34.41 1.28
C GLU A 7 47.16 33.38 2.43
N ALA A 8 47.78 32.32 2.24
CA ALA A 8 48.61 31.56 1.29
C ALA A 8 49.64 30.77 2.11
N ASP A 9 49.99 29.59 1.65
CA ASP A 9 51.24 28.85 1.78
C ASP A 9 51.84 28.45 3.14
N ALA A 10 52.05 27.16 3.31
CA ALA A 10 53.36 26.62 3.68
C ALA A 10 53.47 25.10 3.45
N VAL A 11 54.43 24.80 2.65
CA VAL A 11 55.12 23.54 2.30
C VAL A 11 55.94 23.01 3.48
N GLY A 12 56.16 21.68 3.55
CA GLY A 12 57.19 21.08 4.41
C GLY A 12 56.97 19.56 4.54
N ASP A 13 57.52 18.84 3.74
CA ASP A 13 58.72 17.97 3.65
C ASP A 13 58.62 16.59 4.38
N VAL A 14 58.94 15.62 3.54
CA VAL A 14 59.23 14.21 3.78
C VAL A 14 60.58 14.06 4.57
N PRO A 15 60.79 13.00 5.35
CA PRO A 15 61.90 12.15 4.94
C PRO A 15 61.62 10.65 4.92
N SER A 16 62.20 10.07 3.87
CA SER A 16 62.53 8.67 3.67
C SER A 16 63.55 8.17 4.70
N ASN A 17 63.46 6.92 5.12
CA ASN A 17 64.67 6.09 5.28
C ASN A 17 64.40 4.58 5.16
N SER A 18 65.28 4.01 4.39
CA SER A 18 65.55 2.65 3.98
C SER A 18 66.27 1.80 5.05
N SER A 19 66.09 0.48 5.03
CA SER A 19 67.13 -0.58 5.05
C SER A 19 66.45 -1.94 5.25
N SER A 20 66.41 -2.85 4.31
CA SER A 20 67.35 -3.91 3.89
C SER A 20 67.66 -4.97 4.96
N SER A 21 67.24 -6.22 4.68
CA SER A 21 68.03 -7.44 4.57
C SER A 21 67.12 -8.68 4.50
N SER A 22 67.07 -9.38 3.39
CA SER A 22 67.76 -10.60 2.96
C SER A 22 67.46 -11.86 3.79
N GLY A 23 66.89 -12.87 3.10
CA GLY A 23 66.80 -14.23 3.59
C GLY A 23 65.91 -15.13 2.73
N SER A 24 66.50 -15.79 1.82
CA SER A 24 66.29 -16.82 0.84
C SER A 24 65.37 -18.01 1.14
N ASN A 25 64.77 -18.49 0.03
CA ASN A 25 64.42 -19.88 -0.39
C ASN A 25 63.22 -20.58 0.29
N SER A 26 62.23 -21.05 -0.43
CA SER A 26 62.25 -22.08 -1.47
C SER A 26 60.82 -22.34 -1.97
N SER A 27 60.74 -22.61 -3.25
CA SER A 27 59.68 -23.15 -4.08
C SER A 27 58.65 -24.10 -3.47
N SER A 28 57.36 -23.85 -3.74
CA SER A 28 56.46 -24.86 -4.30
C SER A 28 55.19 -24.20 -4.87
N SER A 29 54.95 -24.49 -6.13
CA SER A 29 53.79 -24.13 -6.93
C SER A 29 52.54 -24.86 -6.45
N SER A 30 51.49 -24.15 -6.13
CA SER A 30 50.14 -24.67 -6.24
C SER A 30 49.17 -23.53 -6.57
N GLY A 31 48.55 -23.65 -7.74
CA GLY A 31 47.57 -22.68 -8.25
C GLY A 31 46.37 -22.58 -7.33
N ALA A 32 46.19 -21.43 -6.73
CA ALA A 32 44.97 -21.06 -6.05
C ALA A 32 44.05 -20.35 -7.03
N SER A 33 43.07 -21.09 -7.55
CA SER A 33 41.89 -20.55 -8.17
C SER A 33 41.19 -19.60 -7.20
N LYS A 34 41.12 -18.32 -7.53
CA LYS A 34 40.25 -17.35 -6.86
C LYS A 34 38.81 -17.81 -7.04
N SER A 35 38.27 -18.53 -6.09
CA SER A 35 36.86 -18.74 -5.92
C SER A 35 36.23 -17.39 -5.61
N ARG A 36 35.39 -16.92 -6.51
CA ARG A 36 34.43 -15.85 -6.24
C ARG A 36 33.52 -16.35 -5.13
N GLU A 37 33.64 -15.79 -3.95
CA GLU A 37 32.66 -15.89 -2.88
C GLU A 37 31.36 -15.26 -3.37
N THR A 38 30.50 -16.09 -3.93
CA THR A 38 29.07 -15.83 -3.98
C THR A 38 28.52 -16.03 -2.57
N THR A 39 28.30 -14.96 -1.86
CA THR A 39 27.54 -14.95 -0.61
C THR A 39 26.10 -15.36 -0.90
N ASN A 40 25.84 -16.65 -1.01
CA ASN A 40 24.50 -17.22 -0.93
C ASN A 40 24.14 -17.38 0.54
N LEU A 41 23.60 -16.32 1.14
CA LEU A 41 22.85 -16.37 2.39
C LEU A 41 21.43 -16.87 2.11
N THR A 42 21.29 -18.14 1.78
CA THR A 42 20.01 -18.84 1.87
C THR A 42 20.10 -19.85 3.01
N THR A 43 19.79 -19.40 4.22
CA THR A 43 19.28 -20.31 5.24
C THR A 43 18.02 -20.95 4.65
N PRO A 44 17.95 -22.29 4.54
CA PRO A 44 16.76 -22.93 3.98
C PRO A 44 15.56 -22.62 4.88
N VAL A 45 14.58 -21.92 4.33
CA VAL A 45 13.30 -21.67 5.01
C VAL A 45 12.72 -23.02 5.44
N SER A 46 12.38 -23.17 6.72
CA SER A 46 11.82 -24.42 7.22
C SER A 46 10.49 -24.70 6.51
N LYS A 47 10.11 -25.97 6.36
CA LYS A 47 8.84 -26.34 5.74
C LYS A 47 7.65 -25.68 6.43
N ASP A 48 7.70 -25.57 7.76
CA ASP A 48 6.62 -24.97 8.55
C ASP A 48 6.54 -23.46 8.35
N GLN A 49 7.68 -22.78 8.25
CA GLN A 49 7.73 -21.34 7.93
C GLN A 49 7.16 -21.06 6.54
N PHE A 50 7.51 -21.85 5.54
CA PHE A 50 6.96 -21.73 4.18
C PHE A 50 5.44 -21.94 4.17
N VAL A 51 4.93 -23.01 4.80
CA VAL A 51 3.50 -23.31 4.85
C VAL A 51 2.73 -22.21 5.58
N ASN A 52 3.25 -21.71 6.70
CA ASN A 52 2.65 -20.62 7.44
C ASN A 52 2.61 -19.33 6.63
N PHE A 53 3.72 -18.95 5.99
CA PHE A 53 3.78 -17.78 5.11
C PHE A 53 2.74 -17.89 3.99
N PHE A 54 2.69 -19.02 3.30
CA PHE A 54 1.75 -19.22 2.19
C PHE A 54 0.28 -19.15 2.65
N ARG A 55 -0.04 -19.73 3.82
CA ARG A 55 -1.38 -19.64 4.41
C ARG A 55 -1.75 -18.20 4.78
N MET A 56 -0.82 -17.41 5.27
CA MET A 56 -1.03 -16.00 5.59
C MET A 56 -1.19 -15.13 4.34
N ALA A 57 -0.45 -15.43 3.27
CA ALA A 57 -0.52 -14.69 2.01
C ALA A 57 -1.77 -15.02 1.16
N LEU A 58 -2.34 -16.23 1.32
CA LEU A 58 -3.44 -16.71 0.48
C LEU A 58 -4.67 -15.79 0.43
N PRO A 59 -5.17 -15.22 1.55
CA PRO A 59 -6.29 -14.28 1.52
C PRO A 59 -5.99 -13.05 0.65
N TYR A 60 -4.76 -12.51 0.75
CA TYR A 60 -4.33 -11.35 -0.05
C TYR A 60 -4.21 -11.70 -1.53
N ILE A 61 -3.67 -12.87 -1.87
CA ILE A 61 -3.59 -13.37 -3.25
C ILE A 61 -4.99 -13.45 -3.85
N THR A 62 -5.95 -14.00 -3.12
CA THR A 62 -7.35 -14.13 -3.57
C THR A 62 -8.01 -12.77 -3.75
N MET A 63 -7.78 -11.83 -2.82
CA MET A 63 -8.33 -10.48 -2.86
C MET A 63 -7.77 -9.65 -4.03
N HIS A 64 -6.49 -9.83 -4.36
CA HIS A 64 -5.84 -9.06 -5.42
C HIS A 64 -6.07 -9.63 -6.82
N LYS A 65 -6.52 -10.86 -6.93
CA LYS A 65 -6.83 -11.48 -8.22
C LYS A 65 -7.88 -10.68 -8.97
N SER A 66 -7.59 -10.34 -10.23
CA SER A 66 -8.41 -9.51 -11.12
C SER A 66 -8.57 -8.04 -10.69
N SER A 67 -7.94 -7.59 -9.60
CA SER A 67 -7.90 -6.19 -9.21
C SER A 67 -7.01 -5.39 -10.15
N THR A 68 -7.36 -4.12 -10.35
CA THR A 68 -6.58 -3.19 -11.20
C THR A 68 -5.66 -2.35 -10.34
N PHE A 69 -4.34 -2.47 -10.56
CA PHE A 69 -3.32 -1.69 -9.88
C PHE A 69 -2.64 -0.73 -10.86
N VAL A 70 -2.52 0.53 -10.46
CA VAL A 70 -1.68 1.51 -11.15
C VAL A 70 -0.38 1.65 -10.36
N ILE A 71 0.77 1.43 -11.00
CA ILE A 71 2.09 1.50 -10.36
C ILE A 71 2.90 2.62 -11.01
N HIS A 72 3.26 3.64 -10.24
CA HIS A 72 4.17 4.69 -10.66
C HIS A 72 5.61 4.31 -10.37
N ILE A 73 6.41 4.15 -11.43
CA ILE A 73 7.84 3.84 -11.37
C ILE A 73 8.62 5.11 -11.72
N PRO A 74 9.32 5.73 -10.76
CA PRO A 74 9.96 7.03 -10.99
C PRO A 74 11.20 6.94 -11.87
N GLY A 75 11.61 8.08 -12.43
CA GLY A 75 12.71 8.16 -13.39
C GLY A 75 14.06 7.68 -12.86
N ASN A 76 14.34 7.87 -11.56
CA ASN A 76 15.60 7.41 -10.96
C ASN A 76 15.70 5.87 -10.93
N VAL A 77 14.61 5.15 -10.63
CA VAL A 77 14.55 3.69 -10.70
C VAL A 77 14.76 3.19 -12.14
N MET A 78 14.19 3.92 -13.10
CA MET A 78 14.34 3.63 -14.53
C MET A 78 15.72 4.01 -15.13
N ARG A 79 16.52 4.83 -14.42
CA ARG A 79 17.78 5.38 -14.93
C ARG A 79 18.84 4.30 -15.13
N ASP A 80 19.04 3.43 -14.16
CA ASP A 80 19.97 2.32 -14.25
C ASP A 80 19.25 0.97 -14.34
N LYS A 81 19.00 0.53 -15.57
CA LYS A 81 18.33 -0.74 -15.89
C LYS A 81 19.15 -1.98 -15.54
N LYS A 82 20.44 -1.80 -15.20
CA LYS A 82 21.31 -2.86 -14.71
C LYS A 82 21.34 -2.93 -13.18
N SER A 83 20.82 -1.92 -12.51
CA SER A 83 20.75 -1.87 -11.05
C SER A 83 19.94 -3.03 -10.49
N ASN A 84 20.26 -3.42 -9.26
CA ASN A 84 19.46 -4.42 -8.55
C ASN A 84 18.08 -3.88 -8.19
N VAL A 85 17.93 -2.56 -7.99
CA VAL A 85 16.66 -1.90 -7.69
C VAL A 85 15.67 -2.10 -8.83
N PHE A 86 16.03 -1.71 -10.06
CA PHE A 86 15.16 -1.91 -11.23
C PHE A 86 14.78 -3.37 -11.43
N LYS A 87 15.74 -4.30 -11.31
CA LYS A 87 15.47 -5.72 -11.47
C LYS A 87 14.54 -6.25 -10.39
N SER A 88 14.72 -5.86 -9.13
CA SER A 88 13.86 -6.28 -8.03
C SER A 88 12.44 -5.79 -8.23
N VAL A 89 12.24 -4.51 -8.51
CA VAL A 89 10.92 -3.93 -8.79
C VAL A 89 10.24 -4.65 -9.97
N MET A 90 10.98 -4.94 -11.04
CA MET A 90 10.41 -5.67 -12.18
C MET A 90 10.06 -7.12 -11.85
N GLN A 91 10.83 -7.80 -11.01
CA GLN A 91 10.52 -9.15 -10.54
C GLN A 91 9.23 -9.17 -9.71
N ASP A 92 9.07 -8.21 -8.79
CA ASP A 92 7.84 -8.08 -7.99
C ASP A 92 6.62 -7.83 -8.89
N ILE A 93 6.75 -6.93 -9.88
CA ILE A 93 5.69 -6.64 -10.87
C ILE A 93 5.32 -7.87 -11.69
N ILE A 94 6.31 -8.65 -12.13
CA ILE A 94 6.08 -9.90 -12.85
C ILE A 94 5.30 -10.89 -11.98
N ILE A 95 5.65 -11.03 -10.70
CA ILE A 95 4.93 -11.90 -9.76
C ILE A 95 3.48 -11.44 -9.58
N LEU A 96 3.23 -10.13 -9.42
CA LEU A 96 1.86 -9.59 -9.32
C LEU A 96 1.02 -9.95 -10.55
N ARG A 97 1.59 -9.82 -11.73
CA ARG A 97 0.91 -10.23 -12.97
C ARG A 97 0.59 -11.73 -13.00
N GLU A 98 1.56 -12.59 -12.63
CA GLU A 98 1.35 -14.04 -12.59
C GLU A 98 0.27 -14.44 -11.57
N LEU A 99 0.09 -13.65 -10.51
CA LEU A 99 -0.99 -13.84 -9.54
C LEU A 99 -2.35 -13.32 -10.03
N GLY A 100 -2.42 -12.78 -11.25
CA GLY A 100 -3.65 -12.36 -11.90
C GLY A 100 -4.08 -10.93 -11.61
N VAL A 101 -3.17 -10.06 -11.17
CA VAL A 101 -3.40 -8.63 -11.02
C VAL A 101 -3.35 -7.94 -12.39
N LYS A 102 -4.32 -7.07 -12.69
CA LYS A 102 -4.34 -6.22 -13.89
C LYS A 102 -3.44 -5.01 -13.65
N LEU A 103 -2.41 -4.82 -14.46
CA LEU A 103 -1.35 -3.86 -14.21
C LEU A 103 -1.32 -2.72 -15.23
N VAL A 104 -1.32 -1.49 -14.73
CA VAL A 104 -1.01 -0.26 -15.47
C VAL A 104 0.27 0.33 -14.89
N LEU A 105 1.35 0.34 -15.66
CA LEU A 105 2.65 0.86 -15.24
C LEU A 105 2.85 2.26 -15.81
N VAL A 106 3.09 3.23 -14.94
CA VAL A 106 3.39 4.62 -15.33
C VAL A 106 4.87 4.87 -15.14
N LEU A 107 5.56 5.09 -16.26
CA LEU A 107 7.01 5.14 -16.31
C LEU A 107 7.51 6.59 -16.28
N GLY A 108 8.18 6.98 -15.19
CA GLY A 108 8.87 8.25 -15.06
C GLY A 108 10.11 8.29 -15.96
N SER A 109 10.42 9.49 -16.50
CA SER A 109 11.55 9.70 -17.38
C SER A 109 12.34 10.98 -17.07
N ASP A 110 12.02 11.68 -15.99
CA ASP A 110 12.56 13.01 -15.68
C ASP A 110 14.08 13.04 -15.60
N SER A 111 14.70 12.04 -14.96
CA SER A 111 16.17 11.93 -14.84
C SER A 111 16.82 11.71 -16.20
N GLN A 112 16.26 10.80 -17.02
CA GLN A 112 16.78 10.49 -18.35
C GLN A 112 16.61 11.65 -19.31
N ILE A 113 15.50 12.39 -19.22
CA ILE A 113 15.28 13.60 -20.03
C ILE A 113 16.37 14.64 -19.71
N SER A 114 16.68 14.83 -18.43
CA SER A 114 17.74 15.75 -18.02
C SER A 114 19.11 15.30 -18.56
N ASP A 115 19.44 14.02 -18.41
CA ASP A 115 20.71 13.47 -18.92
C ASP A 115 20.82 13.62 -20.42
N LEU A 116 19.78 13.31 -21.18
CA LEU A 116 19.77 13.42 -22.66
C LEU A 116 19.79 14.87 -23.11
N THR A 117 19.12 15.80 -22.42
CA THR A 117 19.16 17.23 -22.71
C THR A 117 20.60 17.78 -22.55
N ILE A 118 21.29 17.38 -21.48
CA ILE A 118 22.69 17.74 -21.23
C ILE A 118 23.60 17.14 -22.29
N LEU A 119 23.39 15.89 -22.69
CA LEU A 119 24.18 15.23 -23.74
C LEU A 119 24.00 15.91 -25.13
N LYS A 120 22.85 16.53 -25.38
CA LYS A 120 22.57 17.34 -26.57
C LYS A 120 23.15 18.75 -26.48
N GLY A 121 23.84 19.10 -25.39
CA GLY A 121 24.50 20.39 -25.20
C GLY A 121 23.63 21.49 -24.60
N GLU A 122 22.40 21.16 -24.23
CA GLU A 122 21.42 22.07 -23.63
C GLU A 122 21.29 21.89 -22.12
N LYS A 123 20.84 22.94 -21.42
CA LYS A 123 20.58 22.85 -19.96
C LYS A 123 19.10 22.64 -19.70
N PRO A 124 18.74 21.64 -18.89
CA PRO A 124 17.36 21.47 -18.45
C PRO A 124 16.84 22.72 -17.74
N LYS A 125 15.66 23.20 -18.13
CA LYS A 125 15.04 24.41 -17.60
C LYS A 125 13.88 24.03 -16.69
N PHE A 126 13.78 24.67 -15.53
CA PHE A 126 12.71 24.46 -14.56
C PHE A 126 12.16 25.79 -14.06
N SER A 127 10.90 25.81 -13.71
CA SER A 127 10.26 26.91 -13.03
C SER A 127 9.54 26.41 -11.78
N VAL A 128 9.48 27.25 -10.75
CA VAL A 128 8.73 27.01 -9.53
C VAL A 128 7.42 27.80 -9.64
N SER A 129 6.29 27.10 -9.53
CA SER A 129 4.97 27.77 -9.52
C SER A 129 4.74 28.53 -8.22
N ARG A 130 3.74 29.42 -8.21
CA ARG A 130 3.28 30.12 -6.99
C ARG A 130 2.87 29.17 -5.85
N PHE A 131 2.63 27.90 -6.16
CA PHE A 131 2.31 26.85 -5.20
C PHE A 131 3.54 26.03 -4.78
N GLY A 132 4.76 26.50 -5.06
CA GLY A 132 6.02 25.82 -4.70
C GLY A 132 6.36 24.58 -5.54
N ALA A 133 5.56 24.26 -6.54
CA ALA A 133 5.79 23.07 -7.38
C ALA A 133 6.82 23.36 -8.49
N THR A 134 7.90 22.58 -8.52
CA THR A 134 8.89 22.65 -9.60
C THR A 134 8.37 21.90 -10.83
N ARG A 135 8.38 22.56 -11.97
CA ARG A 135 7.99 21.96 -13.26
C ARG A 135 9.04 22.25 -14.32
N ARG A 136 9.26 21.28 -15.18
CA ARG A 136 10.15 21.42 -16.34
C ARG A 136 9.50 22.36 -17.35
N ILE A 137 10.31 23.25 -17.93
CA ILE A 137 10.00 24.00 -19.15
C ILE A 137 10.52 23.14 -20.30
N THR A 138 9.64 22.70 -21.20
CA THR A 138 9.97 21.79 -22.28
C THR A 138 10.09 22.57 -23.59
N ASP A 139 11.31 22.78 -24.06
CA ASP A 139 11.60 23.24 -25.40
C ASP A 139 11.67 22.05 -26.40
N GLU A 140 11.91 22.31 -27.67
CA GLU A 140 11.97 21.27 -28.70
C GLU A 140 13.05 20.21 -28.40
N TYR A 141 14.23 20.63 -27.95
CA TYR A 141 15.32 19.70 -27.56
C TYR A 141 14.95 18.82 -26.38
N SER A 142 14.29 19.41 -25.38
CA SER A 142 13.80 18.66 -24.21
C SER A 142 12.67 17.71 -24.57
N LEU A 143 11.81 18.06 -25.55
CA LEU A 143 10.76 17.17 -26.03
C LEU A 143 11.35 15.97 -26.79
N GLU A 144 12.33 16.19 -27.68
CA GLU A 144 13.05 15.09 -28.35
C GLU A 144 13.71 14.16 -27.32
N ALA A 145 14.37 14.73 -26.29
CA ALA A 145 14.95 13.95 -25.21
C ALA A 145 13.87 13.15 -24.46
N ALA A 146 12.68 13.72 -24.25
CA ALA A 146 11.55 13.04 -23.60
C ALA A 146 11.04 11.87 -24.46
N MET A 147 10.87 12.06 -25.76
CA MET A 147 10.43 11.00 -26.68
C MET A 147 11.45 9.84 -26.69
N GLU A 148 12.74 10.16 -26.76
CA GLU A 148 13.81 9.16 -26.73
C GLU A 148 13.87 8.41 -25.39
N ALA A 149 13.79 9.11 -24.26
CA ALA A 149 13.79 8.52 -22.93
C ALA A 149 12.60 7.59 -22.72
N CYS A 150 11.41 8.03 -23.08
CA CYS A 150 10.17 7.25 -22.98
C CYS A 150 10.21 5.98 -23.84
N GLY A 151 10.68 6.09 -25.09
CA GLY A 151 10.85 4.94 -25.96
C GLY A 151 11.82 3.89 -25.40
N ARG A 152 12.97 4.32 -24.89
CA ARG A 152 13.95 3.44 -24.24
C ARG A 152 13.41 2.78 -22.98
N ASN A 153 12.62 3.50 -22.18
CA ASN A 153 12.02 2.98 -20.96
C ASN A 153 10.95 1.93 -21.28
N ASN A 154 10.07 2.22 -22.25
CA ASN A 154 9.05 1.27 -22.69
C ASN A 154 9.67 -0.05 -23.15
N ILE A 155 10.66 0.00 -24.04
CA ILE A 155 11.35 -1.20 -24.57
C ILE A 155 12.02 -1.98 -23.42
N ALA A 156 12.64 -1.29 -22.46
CA ALA A 156 13.32 -1.95 -21.36
C ALA A 156 12.33 -2.71 -20.45
N VAL A 157 11.16 -2.11 -20.14
CA VAL A 157 10.12 -2.75 -19.34
C VAL A 157 9.47 -3.90 -20.11
N GLN A 158 9.15 -3.72 -21.38
CA GLN A 158 8.62 -4.79 -22.24
C GLN A 158 9.56 -6.00 -22.28
N ALA A 159 10.86 -5.78 -22.44
CA ALA A 159 11.86 -6.85 -22.43
C ALA A 159 11.90 -7.63 -21.11
N GLN A 160 11.77 -6.94 -19.95
CA GLN A 160 11.72 -7.61 -18.66
C GLN A 160 10.42 -8.41 -18.47
N LEU A 161 9.29 -7.82 -18.81
CA LEU A 161 7.98 -8.50 -18.71
C LEU A 161 7.89 -9.74 -19.61
N THR A 162 8.52 -9.70 -20.81
CA THR A 162 8.58 -10.85 -21.73
C THR A 162 9.44 -11.98 -21.17
N ARG A 163 10.49 -11.66 -20.41
CA ARG A 163 11.39 -12.66 -19.82
C ARG A 163 10.70 -13.56 -18.79
N GLY A 164 9.64 -13.06 -18.14
CA GLY A 164 8.95 -13.77 -17.06
C GLY A 164 9.75 -13.85 -15.74
N PRO A 165 9.24 -14.59 -14.73
CA PRO A 165 9.90 -14.69 -13.44
C PRO A 165 11.21 -15.49 -13.54
N ASP A 166 12.28 -14.99 -12.89
CA ASP A 166 13.59 -15.67 -12.85
C ASP A 166 13.60 -16.80 -11.81
N VAL A 167 12.62 -17.70 -11.88
CA VAL A 167 12.46 -18.83 -10.96
C VAL A 167 12.78 -20.12 -11.68
N ARG A 168 13.90 -20.76 -11.31
CA ARG A 168 14.26 -22.09 -11.81
C ARG A 168 13.53 -23.15 -11.00
N LEU A 169 12.63 -23.87 -11.64
CA LEU A 169 12.01 -25.06 -11.05
C LEU A 169 13.01 -26.23 -11.09
N THR A 170 13.70 -26.48 -9.97
CA THR A 170 14.50 -27.69 -9.78
C THR A 170 13.64 -28.77 -9.14
N ARG A 171 13.16 -29.74 -9.91
CA ARG A 171 12.52 -30.95 -9.36
C ARG A 171 13.55 -31.94 -8.86
N LYS A 172 13.35 -32.52 -7.68
CA LYS A 172 14.24 -33.53 -7.07
C LYS A 172 14.24 -34.88 -7.80
N HIS A 173 13.30 -35.13 -8.71
CA HIS A 173 13.23 -36.37 -9.51
C HIS A 173 13.28 -35.99 -10.99
N GLY A 174 14.29 -36.56 -11.66
CA GLY A 174 14.76 -36.19 -12.97
C GLY A 174 13.81 -36.48 -14.12
N ASP A 175 12.75 -35.68 -14.23
CA ASP A 175 12.10 -35.49 -15.51
C ASP A 175 12.75 -34.27 -16.14
N HIS A 176 13.63 -34.50 -17.09
CA HIS A 176 14.17 -33.48 -17.97
C HIS A 176 13.01 -32.85 -18.74
N TYR A 177 12.45 -31.76 -18.22
CA TYR A 177 11.69 -30.87 -19.07
C TYR A 177 12.71 -30.13 -19.92
N SER A 178 12.79 -30.51 -21.18
CA SER A 178 13.64 -29.85 -22.17
C SER A 178 13.27 -28.39 -22.24
N ASP A 179 14.24 -27.54 -21.96
CA ASP A 179 14.25 -26.11 -22.18
C ASP A 179 14.07 -25.84 -23.69
N THR A 180 12.82 -25.71 -24.13
CA THR A 180 12.51 -25.30 -25.50
C THR A 180 12.33 -23.80 -25.60
N GLY A 181 13.38 -23.09 -25.25
CA GLY A 181 13.55 -21.66 -25.45
C GLY A 181 14.82 -21.33 -26.26
N GLY A 182 15.15 -22.13 -27.26
CA GLY A 182 16.27 -21.90 -28.17
C GLY A 182 15.83 -21.91 -29.62
N PHE A 183 15.99 -20.81 -30.31
CA PHE A 183 15.93 -20.73 -31.77
C PHE A 183 17.00 -21.65 -32.39
N GLY A 184 16.60 -22.59 -33.28
CA GLY A 184 17.54 -23.33 -34.09
C GLY A 184 16.91 -24.58 -34.71
N GLY A 185 16.60 -24.54 -35.95
CA GLY A 185 16.25 -25.33 -37.06
C GLY A 185 16.32 -26.85 -37.04
N ASP A 186 15.44 -27.39 -37.88
CA ASP A 186 15.47 -28.63 -38.68
C ASP A 186 15.29 -29.99 -38.01
N GLY A 187 14.27 -30.68 -38.55
CA GLY A 187 14.28 -32.12 -38.59
C GLY A 187 12.95 -32.84 -38.28
N SER A 188 12.08 -32.91 -39.25
CA SER A 188 11.14 -34.00 -39.59
C SER A 188 11.10 -35.23 -38.65
N SER A 189 9.94 -35.53 -38.07
CA SER A 189 9.33 -36.86 -38.14
C SER A 189 7.88 -36.87 -37.65
N ASN A 190 7.03 -37.50 -38.46
CA ASN A 190 5.62 -37.83 -38.29
C ASN A 190 5.33 -38.68 -37.04
N SER A 191 4.26 -38.36 -36.31
CA SER A 191 3.34 -39.39 -35.85
C SER A 191 1.97 -38.77 -35.52
N SER A 192 1.00 -39.25 -36.26
CA SER A 192 -0.43 -39.03 -36.17
C SER A 192 -1.02 -39.57 -34.85
N GLY A 193 -1.84 -38.75 -34.21
CA GLY A 193 -2.68 -39.16 -33.08
C GLY A 193 -3.73 -38.07 -32.80
N ARG A 194 -4.85 -38.13 -33.57
CA ARG A 194 -6.06 -37.34 -33.31
C ARG A 194 -6.67 -37.75 -31.97
N ASN A 195 -6.93 -36.76 -31.12
CA ASN A 195 -8.09 -36.80 -30.23
C ASN A 195 -8.72 -35.41 -30.18
N GLU A 196 -9.82 -35.30 -30.94
CA GLU A 196 -10.76 -34.18 -30.87
C GLU A 196 -11.61 -34.41 -29.63
N ASN A 197 -11.62 -33.43 -28.72
CA ASN A 197 -12.78 -32.91 -28.01
C ASN A 197 -12.36 -32.13 -26.75
N SER A 198 -12.14 -30.85 -26.90
CA SER A 198 -12.57 -29.86 -25.92
C SER A 198 -12.55 -28.48 -26.60
N ARG A 199 -13.78 -28.03 -26.90
CA ARG A 199 -14.06 -26.68 -27.36
C ARG A 199 -13.86 -25.73 -26.17
N ASP A 200 -12.69 -25.12 -26.11
CA ASP A 200 -12.52 -23.83 -25.49
C ASP A 200 -11.58 -22.99 -26.39
N SER A 201 -12.18 -22.56 -27.50
CA SER A 201 -11.55 -21.76 -28.53
C SER A 201 -11.78 -20.29 -28.20
N ARG A 202 -10.97 -19.71 -27.35
CA ARG A 202 -10.73 -18.26 -27.31
C ARG A 202 -9.43 -17.93 -26.56
N ASN A 203 -8.33 -18.60 -26.88
CA ASN A 203 -7.01 -18.04 -26.56
C ASN A 203 -6.10 -18.31 -27.75
N ASN A 204 -6.05 -17.30 -28.62
CA ASN A 204 -5.31 -17.33 -29.86
C ASN A 204 -3.83 -17.22 -29.55
N GLY A 205 -3.11 -18.33 -29.50
CA GLY A 205 -1.71 -18.49 -29.89
C GLY A 205 -0.61 -17.59 -29.31
N ARG A 206 -0.87 -16.76 -28.30
CA ARG A 206 0.18 -15.95 -27.63
C ARG A 206 0.57 -16.61 -26.32
N ASN A 207 1.68 -17.35 -26.32
CA ASN A 207 2.23 -17.98 -25.12
C ASN A 207 2.93 -16.99 -24.17
N PHE A 208 2.99 -15.70 -24.53
CA PHE A 208 3.67 -14.67 -23.74
C PHE A 208 2.76 -13.46 -23.56
N PRO A 209 2.60 -12.95 -22.33
CA PRO A 209 1.89 -11.72 -22.09
C PRO A 209 2.62 -10.56 -22.74
N VAL A 210 1.86 -9.68 -23.35
CA VAL A 210 2.38 -8.51 -24.05
C VAL A 210 2.23 -7.30 -23.15
N ALA A 211 3.24 -6.45 -23.11
CA ALA A 211 3.15 -5.13 -22.52
C ALA A 211 2.88 -4.14 -23.65
N THR A 212 1.74 -3.46 -23.58
CA THR A 212 1.24 -2.58 -24.63
C THR A 212 1.41 -1.12 -24.23
N SER A 213 1.95 -0.29 -25.11
CA SER A 213 1.99 1.16 -24.97
C SER A 213 1.25 1.81 -26.14
N GLY A 214 0.58 2.94 -25.88
CA GLY A 214 -0.21 3.63 -26.88
C GLY A 214 -0.53 5.07 -26.50
N ASN A 215 -1.37 5.74 -27.30
CA ASN A 215 -1.78 7.12 -27.10
C ASN A 215 -2.93 7.22 -26.08
N TYR A 216 -2.73 6.66 -24.90
CA TYR A 216 -3.75 6.60 -23.85
C TYR A 216 -3.89 7.90 -23.04
N VAL A 217 -2.91 8.83 -23.15
CA VAL A 217 -2.86 10.06 -22.36
C VAL A 217 -3.22 11.25 -23.22
N TYR A 218 -4.39 11.83 -23.01
CA TYR A 218 -4.78 13.10 -23.64
C TYR A 218 -4.24 14.26 -22.82
N ALA A 219 -3.54 15.17 -23.49
CA ALA A 219 -2.93 16.33 -22.88
C ALA A 219 -3.20 17.60 -23.67
N ARG A 220 -3.07 18.74 -22.99
CA ARG A 220 -3.05 20.07 -23.60
C ARG A 220 -1.75 20.79 -23.24
N ARG A 221 -1.37 21.77 -24.06
CA ARG A 221 -0.26 22.66 -23.74
C ARG A 221 -0.55 23.43 -22.46
N ARG A 222 0.43 23.48 -21.53
CA ARG A 222 0.30 24.28 -20.32
C ARG A 222 0.23 25.78 -20.61
N GLY A 223 0.94 26.24 -21.63
CA GLY A 223 0.98 27.65 -22.04
C GLY A 223 1.77 28.53 -21.06
N VAL A 224 1.36 29.79 -20.98
CA VAL A 224 1.99 30.80 -20.11
C VAL A 224 1.25 30.82 -18.76
N VAL A 225 1.96 30.53 -17.67
CA VAL A 225 1.42 30.56 -16.31
C VAL A 225 2.37 31.39 -15.42
N ASP A 226 1.81 32.34 -14.68
CA ASP A 226 2.57 33.26 -13.82
C ASP A 226 3.70 33.99 -14.57
N GLY A 227 3.48 34.34 -15.86
CA GLY A 227 4.44 35.02 -16.72
C GLY A 227 5.54 34.13 -17.32
N VAL A 228 5.54 32.83 -17.04
CA VAL A 228 6.49 31.86 -17.58
C VAL A 228 5.84 31.04 -18.70
N ASP A 229 6.45 31.04 -19.88
CA ASP A 229 6.05 30.14 -20.97
C ASP A 229 6.67 28.76 -20.75
N TYR A 230 5.81 27.74 -20.61
CA TYR A 230 6.22 26.36 -20.38
C TYR A 230 6.49 25.58 -21.69
N GLY A 231 6.37 26.22 -22.84
CA GLY A 231 6.65 25.63 -24.17
C GLY A 231 5.79 24.39 -24.45
N LEU A 232 6.42 23.24 -24.64
CA LEU A 232 5.79 21.96 -24.96
C LEU A 232 5.54 21.09 -23.72
N THR A 233 5.54 21.70 -22.54
CA THR A 233 5.08 21.03 -21.31
C THR A 233 3.57 20.82 -21.37
N GLY A 234 3.13 19.59 -21.10
CA GLY A 234 1.73 19.18 -21.15
C GLY A 234 1.06 19.13 -19.78
N GLU A 235 -0.24 19.37 -19.80
CA GLU A 235 -1.15 19.07 -18.69
C GLU A 235 -2.05 17.91 -19.11
N VAL A 236 -2.14 16.89 -18.25
CA VAL A 236 -3.00 15.72 -18.49
C VAL A 236 -4.45 16.16 -18.42
N VAL A 237 -5.21 15.96 -19.47
CA VAL A 237 -6.64 16.29 -19.52
C VAL A 237 -7.47 15.08 -19.13
N LYS A 238 -7.17 13.94 -19.74
CA LYS A 238 -7.95 12.71 -19.54
C LYS A 238 -7.12 11.49 -19.94
N ILE A 239 -7.51 10.33 -19.41
CA ILE A 239 -6.97 9.02 -19.79
C ILE A 239 -7.99 8.26 -20.64
N ASP A 240 -7.54 7.55 -21.68
CA ASP A 240 -8.39 6.65 -22.45
C ASP A 240 -8.69 5.38 -21.68
N LYS A 241 -9.67 5.49 -20.79
CA LYS A 241 -10.13 4.39 -19.93
C LYS A 241 -10.58 3.18 -20.74
N THR A 242 -11.29 3.38 -21.84
CA THR A 242 -11.90 2.29 -22.61
C THR A 242 -10.83 1.40 -23.21
N SER A 243 -9.89 1.97 -23.94
CA SER A 243 -8.80 1.22 -24.59
C SER A 243 -7.87 0.55 -23.56
N ILE A 244 -7.64 1.19 -22.41
CA ILE A 244 -6.85 0.58 -21.32
C ILE A 244 -7.57 -0.65 -20.75
N LEU A 245 -8.86 -0.55 -20.43
CA LEU A 245 -9.61 -1.67 -19.86
C LEU A 245 -9.71 -2.84 -20.83
N GLU A 246 -9.94 -2.59 -22.12
CA GLU A 246 -9.93 -3.61 -23.16
C GLU A 246 -8.58 -4.35 -23.23
N THR A 247 -7.47 -3.60 -23.14
CA THR A 247 -6.11 -4.17 -23.13
C THR A 247 -5.88 -5.04 -21.88
N LEU A 248 -6.31 -4.55 -20.71
CA LEU A 248 -6.19 -5.29 -19.45
C LEU A 248 -7.05 -6.57 -19.41
N GLU A 249 -8.22 -6.57 -20.08
CA GLU A 249 -9.07 -7.75 -20.19
C GLU A 249 -8.49 -8.83 -21.11
N GLN A 250 -7.61 -8.44 -22.05
CA GLN A 250 -6.84 -9.37 -22.87
C GLN A 250 -5.67 -10.03 -22.09
N GLY A 251 -5.44 -9.61 -20.84
CA GLY A 251 -4.35 -10.11 -19.99
C GLY A 251 -3.02 -9.40 -20.22
N ASP A 252 -3.00 -8.31 -20.98
CA ASP A 252 -1.82 -7.52 -21.27
C ASP A 252 -1.56 -6.48 -20.16
N VAL A 253 -0.29 -6.08 -19.99
CA VAL A 253 0.13 -4.99 -19.11
C VAL A 253 0.14 -3.69 -19.90
N VAL A 254 -0.48 -2.65 -19.38
CA VAL A 254 -0.50 -1.32 -20.03
C VAL A 254 0.67 -0.48 -19.54
N LEU A 255 1.43 0.11 -20.49
CA LEU A 255 2.52 1.03 -20.20
C LEU A 255 2.12 2.46 -20.57
N LEU A 256 2.17 3.37 -19.62
CA LEU A 256 1.99 4.80 -19.79
C LEU A 256 3.33 5.51 -19.61
N SER A 257 3.75 6.26 -20.63
CA SER A 257 4.97 7.08 -20.57
C SER A 257 4.66 8.50 -20.14
N SER A 258 5.70 9.32 -19.92
CA SER A 258 5.56 10.76 -19.59
C SER A 258 5.15 11.63 -20.80
N LEU A 259 4.54 11.05 -21.83
CA LEU A 259 4.07 11.76 -23.02
C LEU A 259 2.55 11.79 -23.08
N GLY A 260 2.02 12.93 -23.49
CA GLY A 260 0.59 13.11 -23.75
C GLY A 260 0.37 13.69 -25.14
N PHE A 261 -0.82 13.51 -25.69
CA PHE A 261 -1.20 13.85 -27.06
C PHE A 261 -2.47 14.69 -27.07
N ASN A 262 -2.58 15.59 -28.05
CA ASN A 262 -3.85 16.26 -28.33
C ASN A 262 -4.50 15.72 -29.60
N ALA A 263 -5.71 16.20 -29.91
CA ALA A 263 -6.44 15.78 -31.10
C ALA A 263 -5.80 16.22 -32.42
N ALA A 264 -4.88 17.21 -32.39
CA ALA A 264 -4.12 17.66 -33.54
C ALA A 264 -2.85 16.83 -33.80
N GLY A 265 -2.57 15.84 -32.95
CA GLY A 265 -1.37 14.99 -33.04
C GLY A 265 -0.11 15.63 -32.44
N GLU A 266 -0.23 16.78 -31.74
CA GLU A 266 0.91 17.35 -31.03
C GLU A 266 1.24 16.52 -29.78
N VAL A 267 2.55 16.39 -29.52
CA VAL A 267 3.09 15.65 -28.38
C VAL A 267 3.56 16.63 -27.31
N PHE A 268 3.25 16.30 -26.05
CA PHE A 268 3.65 17.09 -24.89
C PHE A 268 4.37 16.25 -23.87
N ASN A 269 5.35 16.84 -23.19
CA ASN A 269 6.02 16.23 -22.05
C ASN A 269 5.19 16.51 -20.79
N CYS A 270 4.59 15.47 -20.22
CA CYS A 270 3.75 15.51 -19.04
C CYS A 270 4.49 15.00 -17.80
N VAL A 271 4.05 15.40 -16.62
CA VAL A 271 4.58 14.86 -15.36
C VAL A 271 4.02 13.45 -15.13
N SER A 272 4.90 12.47 -14.96
CA SER A 272 4.48 11.06 -14.79
C SER A 272 3.58 10.83 -13.58
N ARG A 273 3.77 11.57 -12.48
CA ARG A 273 2.88 11.52 -11.30
C ARG A 273 1.47 12.01 -11.63
N ASP A 274 1.33 13.07 -12.44
CA ASP A 274 0.01 13.56 -12.87
C ASP A 274 -0.70 12.50 -13.72
N ILE A 275 0.04 11.77 -14.57
CA ILE A 275 -0.48 10.65 -15.36
C ILE A 275 -0.90 9.49 -14.45
N ALA A 276 -0.09 9.16 -13.43
CA ALA A 276 -0.41 8.09 -12.49
C ALA A 276 -1.68 8.39 -11.68
N LEU A 277 -1.83 9.63 -11.21
CA LEU A 277 -3.03 10.11 -10.53
C LEU A 277 -4.25 10.03 -11.45
N ALA A 278 -4.14 10.60 -12.66
CA ALA A 278 -5.22 10.59 -13.64
C ALA A 278 -5.64 9.15 -13.99
N ALA A 279 -4.68 8.26 -14.24
CA ALA A 279 -4.95 6.86 -14.54
C ALA A 279 -5.62 6.13 -13.38
N ALA A 280 -5.14 6.29 -12.15
CA ALA A 280 -5.72 5.65 -10.98
C ALA A 280 -7.16 6.12 -10.72
N ILE A 281 -7.43 7.43 -10.88
CA ILE A 281 -8.74 8.02 -10.66
C ILE A 281 -9.73 7.62 -11.78
N GLU A 282 -9.34 7.79 -13.05
CA GLU A 282 -10.24 7.51 -14.18
C GLU A 282 -10.55 6.02 -14.34
N LEU A 283 -9.58 5.14 -14.09
CA LEU A 283 -9.78 3.69 -14.11
C LEU A 283 -10.55 3.18 -12.88
N ASN A 284 -10.75 4.02 -11.86
CA ASN A 284 -11.24 3.60 -10.55
C ASN A 284 -10.41 2.42 -10.02
N ALA A 285 -9.09 2.58 -10.05
CA ALA A 285 -8.15 1.54 -9.68
C ALA A 285 -8.35 1.08 -8.22
N ASP A 286 -8.22 -0.20 -7.98
CA ASP A 286 -8.33 -0.75 -6.62
C ASP A 286 -7.17 -0.28 -5.75
N LYS A 287 -5.97 -0.13 -6.36
CA LYS A 287 -4.78 0.42 -5.70
C LYS A 287 -3.98 1.32 -6.63
N LEU A 288 -3.45 2.41 -6.08
CA LEU A 288 -2.33 3.15 -6.64
C LEU A 288 -1.09 2.84 -5.81
N ILE A 289 -0.01 2.45 -6.46
CA ILE A 289 1.27 2.20 -5.82
C ILE A 289 2.26 3.26 -6.31
N VAL A 290 2.82 4.00 -5.37
CA VAL A 290 3.79 5.05 -5.64
C VAL A 290 5.14 4.62 -5.07
N LEU A 291 6.16 4.60 -5.92
CA LEU A 291 7.54 4.37 -5.50
C LEU A 291 8.22 5.74 -5.33
N PRO A 292 8.58 6.16 -4.10
CA PRO A 292 9.28 7.43 -3.88
C PRO A 292 10.66 7.44 -4.52
N GLU A 293 11.05 8.58 -5.11
CA GLU A 293 12.35 8.70 -5.80
C GLU A 293 13.55 8.52 -4.89
N ASP A 294 13.44 8.99 -3.66
CA ASP A 294 14.48 8.92 -2.62
C ASP A 294 14.25 7.78 -1.61
N GLY A 295 13.18 6.99 -1.81
CA GLY A 295 12.77 5.95 -0.88
C GLY A 295 12.15 6.50 0.42
N TYR A 296 11.81 7.78 0.46
CA TYR A 296 11.21 8.40 1.65
C TYR A 296 9.83 7.83 1.95
N LEU A 297 9.66 7.40 3.20
CA LEU A 297 8.37 7.03 3.78
C LEU A 297 8.12 7.85 5.05
N PRO A 298 6.88 8.28 5.31
CA PRO A 298 6.53 9.00 6.53
C PRO A 298 6.90 8.20 7.77
N ARG A 299 7.43 8.88 8.79
CA ARG A 299 7.81 8.25 10.07
C ARG A 299 6.78 8.54 11.14
N ASP A 300 6.64 7.64 12.07
CA ASP A 300 5.78 7.84 13.22
C ASP A 300 6.49 8.73 14.25
N GLU A 301 6.00 9.96 14.41
CA GLU A 301 6.56 10.94 15.34
C GLU A 301 6.24 10.61 16.81
N THR A 302 5.29 9.70 17.05
CA THR A 302 4.89 9.29 18.40
C THR A 302 5.81 8.24 18.99
N VAL A 303 6.64 7.59 18.16
CA VAL A 303 7.57 6.53 18.55
C VAL A 303 9.01 6.99 18.31
N ASN A 304 9.80 7.01 19.36
CA ASN A 304 11.20 7.53 19.32
C ASN A 304 12.19 6.68 18.48
N ASP A 305 11.75 5.59 17.84
CA ASP A 305 12.61 4.68 17.08
C ASP A 305 12.69 4.98 15.57
N GLY A 306 11.98 6.00 15.11
CA GLY A 306 11.96 6.38 13.69
C GLY A 306 11.29 5.36 12.78
N LYS A 307 10.40 4.53 13.32
CA LYS A 307 9.64 3.54 12.56
C LYS A 307 8.78 4.19 11.48
N VAL A 308 8.68 3.53 10.32
CA VAL A 308 7.77 3.96 9.25
C VAL A 308 6.34 3.91 9.75
N LYS A 309 5.58 4.97 9.50
CA LYS A 309 4.13 4.97 9.78
C LYS A 309 3.42 4.18 8.68
N SER A 310 2.98 2.98 9.03
CA SER A 310 2.43 2.02 8.07
C SER A 310 1.06 2.41 7.53
N TYR A 311 0.29 3.25 8.26
CA TYR A 311 -1.09 3.55 7.90
C TYR A 311 -1.50 4.99 8.23
N PHE A 312 -2.26 5.59 7.29
CA PHE A 312 -3.00 6.83 7.49
C PHE A 312 -4.45 6.66 7.02
N THR A 313 -5.38 7.21 7.81
CA THR A 313 -6.70 7.55 7.25
C THR A 313 -6.56 8.76 6.33
N LEU A 314 -7.49 8.95 5.40
CA LEU A 314 -7.49 10.15 4.55
C LEU A 314 -7.49 11.45 5.37
N SER A 315 -8.21 11.45 6.51
CA SER A 315 -8.27 12.62 7.40
C SER A 315 -6.91 12.90 8.05
N ASP A 316 -6.24 11.85 8.56
CA ASP A 316 -4.92 11.99 9.18
C ASP A 316 -3.87 12.43 8.17
N ALA A 317 -3.92 11.87 6.95
CA ALA A 317 -3.03 12.25 5.86
C ALA A 317 -3.20 13.74 5.48
N LYS A 318 -4.44 14.23 5.37
CA LYS A 318 -4.74 15.65 5.12
C LYS A 318 -4.21 16.55 6.24
N ASN A 319 -4.41 16.17 7.50
CA ASN A 319 -3.92 16.93 8.64
C ASN A 319 -2.38 16.94 8.69
N TRP A 320 -1.76 15.78 8.41
CA TRP A 320 -0.32 15.66 8.33
C TRP A 320 0.26 16.58 7.25
N MET A 321 -0.35 16.61 6.05
CA MET A 321 0.05 17.50 4.96
C MET A 321 -0.04 18.99 5.33
N LYS A 322 -1.09 19.41 6.04
CA LYS A 322 -1.26 20.81 6.50
C LYS A 322 -0.12 21.25 7.41
N ASN A 323 0.43 20.34 8.22
CA ASN A 323 1.52 20.66 9.14
C ASN A 323 2.79 21.11 8.41
N PHE A 324 3.03 20.67 7.17
CA PHE A 324 4.18 21.12 6.37
C PHE A 324 4.07 22.57 5.90
N ALA A 325 2.87 23.09 5.68
CA ALA A 325 2.66 24.48 5.32
C ALA A 325 2.68 25.40 6.55
N LYS A 326 2.45 24.86 7.75
CA LYS A 326 2.32 25.61 8.99
C LYS A 326 3.62 26.31 9.35
N GLY A 327 3.55 27.62 9.65
CA GLY A 327 4.72 28.42 9.94
C GLY A 327 5.58 28.80 8.72
N THR A 328 5.14 28.49 7.50
CA THR A 328 5.80 28.88 6.25
C THR A 328 5.04 30.02 5.56
N GLU A 329 5.63 30.63 4.54
CA GLU A 329 4.96 31.63 3.68
C GLU A 329 3.72 31.07 2.94
N TYR A 330 3.55 29.75 2.92
CA TYR A 330 2.45 29.05 2.25
C TYR A 330 1.26 28.72 3.18
N GLU A 331 1.35 29.00 4.47
CA GLU A 331 0.29 28.67 5.46
C GLU A 331 -1.05 29.31 5.08
N GLU A 332 -1.06 30.63 4.87
CA GLU A 332 -2.26 31.36 4.49
C GLU A 332 -2.81 30.87 3.14
N LEU A 333 -1.93 30.57 2.18
CA LEU A 333 -2.30 30.02 0.88
C LEU A 333 -3.03 28.67 1.02
N VAL A 334 -2.49 27.74 1.80
CA VAL A 334 -3.08 26.42 2.02
C VAL A 334 -4.38 26.51 2.82
N GLU A 335 -4.47 27.45 3.77
CA GLU A 335 -5.66 27.62 4.61
C GLU A 335 -6.81 28.35 3.93
N SER A 336 -6.54 29.26 3.01
CA SER A 336 -7.58 30.13 2.44
C SER A 336 -7.84 29.90 0.96
N HIS A 337 -6.82 29.58 0.16
CA HIS A 337 -6.95 29.55 -1.30
C HIS A 337 -7.85 28.41 -1.79
N ARG A 338 -8.67 28.70 -2.83
CA ARG A 338 -9.65 27.77 -3.41
C ARG A 338 -9.00 26.45 -3.89
N ALA A 339 -7.80 26.50 -4.45
CA ALA A 339 -7.08 25.32 -4.96
C ALA A 339 -6.89 24.23 -3.89
N TYR A 340 -6.84 24.60 -2.60
CA TYR A 340 -6.71 23.68 -1.47
C TYR A 340 -8.02 23.37 -0.74
N ALA A 341 -9.17 23.73 -1.34
CA ALA A 341 -10.48 23.45 -0.73
C ALA A 341 -10.67 21.96 -0.40
N TRP A 342 -10.15 21.06 -1.23
CA TRP A 342 -10.19 19.62 -1.03
C TRP A 342 -9.45 19.17 0.24
N LEU A 343 -8.35 19.83 0.54
CA LEU A 343 -7.53 19.52 1.73
C LEU A 343 -8.26 19.93 3.03
N ARG A 344 -9.05 21.01 2.98
CA ARG A 344 -9.84 21.51 4.11
C ARG A 344 -11.19 20.81 4.25
N SER A 345 -11.73 20.23 3.17
CA SER A 345 -12.99 19.50 3.23
C SER A 345 -12.85 18.29 4.16
N GLY A 346 -13.53 18.37 5.33
CA GLY A 346 -13.54 17.25 6.28
C GLY A 346 -14.32 16.07 5.71
N TYR A 347 -13.85 14.87 5.98
CA TYR A 347 -14.70 13.71 6.04
C TYR A 347 -15.27 13.75 7.45
N ALA A 348 -16.44 14.25 7.67
CA ALA A 348 -17.26 13.83 8.77
C ALA A 348 -18.32 14.87 9.11
N ASN A 349 -19.53 14.41 9.16
CA ASN A 349 -20.41 14.89 10.19
C ASN A 349 -19.91 14.34 11.53
N SER A 350 -19.86 15.21 12.53
CA SER A 350 -19.43 14.98 13.92
C SER A 350 -20.14 13.83 14.66
N ASN A 351 -20.94 13.02 14.01
CA ASN A 351 -21.73 11.92 14.58
C ASN A 351 -21.35 10.53 14.06
N GLY A 352 -20.19 10.37 13.38
CA GLY A 352 -19.71 9.05 12.95
C GLY A 352 -20.64 8.30 11.96
N SER A 353 -21.70 8.94 11.51
CA SER A 353 -22.64 8.39 10.54
C SER A 353 -22.11 8.66 9.13
N PHE A 354 -21.71 7.62 8.45
CA PHE A 354 -21.47 7.67 7.01
C PHE A 354 -22.81 8.00 6.32
N ASP A 355 -22.94 9.22 5.86
CA ASP A 355 -24.02 9.55 4.93
C ASP A 355 -23.63 8.98 3.56
N VAL A 356 -24.07 7.74 3.32
CA VAL A 356 -23.85 7.00 2.05
C VAL A 356 -24.35 7.82 0.86
N ASN A 357 -25.35 8.66 1.04
CA ASN A 357 -25.93 9.52 -0.02
C ASN A 357 -25.06 10.75 -0.31
N ASN A 358 -24.37 11.31 0.69
CA ASN A 358 -23.40 12.39 0.49
C ASN A 358 -22.03 11.88 0.03
N SER A 359 -21.63 10.65 0.40
CA SER A 359 -20.38 10.06 -0.07
C SER A 359 -20.37 9.73 -1.56
N VAL A 360 -21.54 9.41 -2.13
CA VAL A 360 -21.71 9.16 -3.58
C VAL A 360 -21.63 10.46 -4.40
N ALA A 361 -22.15 11.58 -3.86
CA ALA A 361 -22.07 12.88 -4.53
C ALA A 361 -20.67 13.50 -4.48
N PHE A 362 -19.83 13.10 -3.52
CA PHE A 362 -18.48 13.63 -3.33
C PHE A 362 -17.35 12.71 -3.84
N ARG A 363 -17.66 11.54 -4.33
CA ARG A 363 -16.69 10.71 -5.07
C ARG A 363 -16.48 11.36 -6.43
N VAL A 364 -15.56 12.29 -6.48
CA VAL A 364 -15.01 12.80 -7.75
C VAL A 364 -14.27 11.64 -8.41
N ASN A 365 -15.01 10.78 -9.07
CA ASN A 365 -14.45 9.62 -9.77
C ASN A 365 -13.85 10.02 -11.13
N SER A 366 -13.43 11.28 -11.29
CA SER A 366 -12.89 11.78 -12.53
C SER A 366 -11.80 12.82 -12.27
N TRP A 367 -10.64 12.60 -12.87
CA TRP A 367 -9.54 13.56 -12.94
C TRP A 367 -9.99 14.89 -13.55
N MET A 368 -10.82 14.84 -14.60
CA MET A 368 -11.37 16.03 -15.27
C MET A 368 -12.14 16.91 -14.29
N ARG A 369 -12.95 16.32 -13.42
CA ARG A 369 -13.74 17.04 -12.44
C ARG A 369 -12.88 17.72 -11.37
N ALA A 370 -11.79 17.07 -10.97
CA ALA A 370 -10.81 17.67 -10.07
C ALA A 370 -10.13 18.90 -10.72
N GLN A 371 -9.84 18.83 -12.02
CA GLN A 371 -9.32 19.97 -12.79
C GLN A 371 -10.35 21.10 -12.98
N GLU A 372 -11.63 20.78 -13.21
CA GLU A 372 -12.71 21.77 -13.29
C GLU A 372 -12.86 22.56 -11.98
N MET A 373 -12.54 21.94 -10.85
CA MET A 373 -12.56 22.57 -9.52
C MET A 373 -11.26 23.36 -9.20
N ASP A 374 -10.30 23.42 -10.11
CA ASP A 374 -9.01 24.10 -9.93
C ASP A 374 -8.21 23.58 -8.72
N TYR A 375 -8.26 22.30 -8.43
CA TYR A 375 -7.52 21.74 -7.30
C TYR A 375 -6.01 21.70 -7.57
N GLU A 376 -5.24 22.23 -6.63
CA GLU A 376 -3.78 21.99 -6.55
C GLU A 376 -3.54 20.88 -5.52
N TRP A 377 -2.99 19.76 -5.97
CA TRP A 377 -2.76 18.61 -5.11
C TRP A 377 -1.40 18.63 -4.40
N ARG A 378 -0.48 19.49 -4.84
CA ARG A 378 0.83 19.65 -4.22
C ARG A 378 0.75 20.65 -3.09
N VAL A 379 1.18 20.26 -1.90
CA VAL A 379 1.35 21.17 -0.77
C VAL A 379 2.84 21.53 -0.69
N PRO A 380 3.19 22.82 -0.66
CA PRO A 380 4.59 23.23 -0.55
C PRO A 380 5.29 22.62 0.66
N SER A 381 6.55 22.28 0.49
CA SER A 381 7.41 21.61 1.51
C SER A 381 6.98 20.20 1.92
N CYS A 382 5.79 19.75 1.56
CA CYS A 382 5.34 18.37 1.82
C CYS A 382 5.94 17.39 0.78
N PRO A 383 6.35 16.19 1.18
CA PRO A 383 6.77 15.15 0.24
C PRO A 383 5.72 14.91 -0.85
N ILE A 384 6.16 15.01 -2.11
CA ILE A 384 5.25 15.06 -3.25
C ILE A 384 4.47 13.74 -3.42
N GLU A 385 5.07 12.63 -3.05
CA GLU A 385 4.44 11.31 -3.09
C GLU A 385 3.28 11.21 -2.08
N MET A 386 3.45 11.80 -0.89
CA MET A 386 2.40 11.87 0.11
C MET A 386 1.24 12.76 -0.36
N CYS A 387 1.56 13.88 -1.00
CA CYS A 387 0.55 14.75 -1.61
C CYS A 387 -0.25 13.99 -2.68
N ALA A 388 0.45 13.30 -3.59
CA ALA A 388 -0.17 12.52 -4.65
C ALA A 388 -1.06 11.38 -4.08
N ALA A 389 -0.56 10.65 -3.10
CA ALA A 389 -1.26 9.55 -2.46
C ALA A 389 -2.54 10.02 -1.75
N THR A 390 -2.45 11.10 -0.98
CA THR A 390 -3.61 11.67 -0.27
C THR A 390 -4.66 12.22 -1.24
N PHE A 391 -4.21 12.90 -2.30
CA PHE A 391 -5.12 13.44 -3.33
C PHE A 391 -5.83 12.33 -4.11
N ALA A 392 -5.13 11.25 -4.48
CA ALA A 392 -5.72 10.09 -5.14
C ALA A 392 -6.85 9.47 -4.30
N CYS A 393 -6.60 9.27 -2.99
CA CYS A 393 -7.63 8.80 -2.06
C CYS A 393 -8.80 9.78 -1.93
N HIS A 394 -8.54 11.10 -1.91
CA HIS A 394 -9.60 12.10 -1.91
C HIS A 394 -10.47 12.00 -3.17
N CYS A 395 -9.88 11.74 -4.32
CA CYS A 395 -10.57 11.56 -5.59
C CYS A 395 -11.22 10.17 -5.78
N GLY A 396 -11.19 9.29 -4.77
CA GLY A 396 -11.95 8.03 -4.77
C GLY A 396 -11.14 6.76 -4.98
N VAL A 397 -9.82 6.83 -5.16
CA VAL A 397 -8.96 5.63 -5.12
C VAL A 397 -9.04 5.05 -3.71
N LYS A 398 -9.41 3.79 -3.58
CA LYS A 398 -9.68 3.17 -2.27
C LYS A 398 -8.44 3.14 -1.38
N ARG A 399 -7.27 2.80 -1.96
CA ARG A 399 -5.99 2.65 -1.27
C ARG A 399 -4.84 3.12 -2.12
N VAL A 400 -3.92 3.82 -1.50
CA VAL A 400 -2.63 4.17 -2.10
C VAL A 400 -1.52 3.67 -1.20
N HIS A 401 -0.57 2.96 -1.79
CA HIS A 401 0.60 2.45 -1.10
C HIS A 401 1.83 3.21 -1.55
N MET A 402 2.63 3.67 -0.61
CA MET A 402 3.97 4.21 -0.82
C MET A 402 4.97 3.15 -0.40
N VAL A 403 5.84 2.71 -1.32
CA VAL A 403 6.76 1.58 -1.10
C VAL A 403 8.17 1.98 -1.49
N ASP A 404 9.14 1.74 -0.61
CA ASP A 404 10.55 2.04 -0.87
C ASP A 404 11.13 1.09 -1.93
N PRO A 405 11.47 1.57 -3.14
CA PRO A 405 11.98 0.72 -4.20
C PRO A 405 13.39 0.18 -3.92
N ASN A 406 14.12 0.76 -2.98
CA ASN A 406 15.49 0.37 -2.67
C ASN A 406 15.56 -0.93 -1.84
N LYS A 407 14.45 -1.33 -1.24
CA LYS A 407 14.33 -2.60 -0.53
C LYS A 407 13.83 -3.69 -1.47
N SER A 408 14.60 -4.76 -1.62
CA SER A 408 14.23 -5.88 -2.49
C SER A 408 13.01 -6.63 -1.93
N GLY A 409 11.98 -6.84 -2.76
CA GLY A 409 10.75 -7.54 -2.37
C GLY A 409 9.77 -6.71 -1.56
N SER A 410 10.06 -5.43 -1.30
CA SER A 410 9.20 -4.55 -0.49
C SER A 410 7.77 -4.43 -1.03
N LEU A 411 7.61 -4.45 -2.34
CA LEU A 411 6.30 -4.40 -2.99
C LEU A 411 5.45 -5.65 -2.66
N LEU A 412 6.07 -6.82 -2.64
CA LEU A 412 5.39 -8.06 -2.29
C LEU A 412 5.08 -8.12 -0.79
N VAL A 413 6.02 -7.70 0.07
CA VAL A 413 5.80 -7.64 1.51
C VAL A 413 4.65 -6.70 1.83
N GLU A 414 4.61 -5.51 1.22
CA GLU A 414 3.51 -4.54 1.40
C GLU A 414 2.16 -5.10 1.01
N LEU A 415 2.08 -5.86 -0.07
CA LEU A 415 0.80 -6.30 -0.64
C LEU A 415 0.30 -7.64 -0.10
N PHE A 416 1.18 -8.49 0.43
CA PHE A 416 0.86 -9.86 0.82
C PHE A 416 1.10 -10.17 2.30
N THR A 417 1.38 -9.16 3.11
CA THR A 417 1.49 -9.31 4.57
C THR A 417 0.54 -8.35 5.30
N SER A 418 0.25 -8.64 6.57
CA SER A 418 -0.65 -7.85 7.39
C SER A 418 -0.14 -6.44 7.69
N ASP A 419 1.16 -6.32 7.94
CA ASP A 419 1.75 -5.08 8.44
C ASP A 419 2.46 -4.28 7.36
N GLY A 420 2.85 -4.94 6.25
CA GLY A 420 3.56 -4.30 5.16
C GLY A 420 4.93 -3.76 5.57
N GLU A 421 5.63 -3.12 4.64
CA GLU A 421 6.88 -2.36 4.89
C GLU A 421 6.78 -0.91 4.39
N GLY A 422 5.68 -0.56 3.78
CA GLY A 422 5.40 0.74 3.21
C GLY A 422 4.50 1.60 4.10
N THR A 423 3.92 2.62 3.47
CA THR A 423 2.89 3.45 4.06
C THR A 423 1.63 3.36 3.22
N MET A 424 0.52 2.96 3.80
CA MET A 424 -0.76 2.92 3.14
C MET A 424 -1.63 4.11 3.54
N ILE A 425 -2.28 4.74 2.56
CA ILE A 425 -3.34 5.73 2.79
C ILE A 425 -4.64 5.12 2.28
N ALA A 426 -5.68 5.11 3.10
CA ALA A 426 -6.99 4.62 2.72
C ALA A 426 -8.05 5.71 2.80
N GLY A 427 -8.97 5.70 1.80
CA GLY A 427 -10.11 6.61 1.76
C GLY A 427 -11.20 6.26 2.78
N ASP A 428 -11.23 5.04 3.24
CA ASP A 428 -12.10 4.48 4.27
C ASP A 428 -11.26 3.97 5.45
N ARG A 429 -11.89 3.60 6.55
CA ARG A 429 -11.19 2.94 7.65
C ARG A 429 -10.76 1.55 7.19
N TYR A 430 -9.47 1.38 7.02
CA TYR A 430 -8.86 0.09 6.67
C TYR A 430 -9.09 -0.96 7.75
N GLU A 431 -8.90 -0.57 9.00
CA GLU A 431 -9.19 -1.35 10.19
C GLU A 431 -9.78 -0.41 11.25
N GLY A 432 -10.85 -0.80 11.88
CA GLY A 432 -11.43 0.01 12.94
C GLY A 432 -12.59 -0.69 13.62
N THR A 433 -12.75 -0.39 14.90
CA THR A 433 -13.89 -0.88 15.69
C THR A 433 -15.06 0.08 15.57
N ARG A 434 -16.25 -0.46 15.31
CA ARG A 434 -17.50 0.28 15.21
C ARG A 434 -18.65 -0.50 15.82
N LYS A 435 -19.75 0.17 16.09
CA LYS A 435 -21.00 -0.52 16.47
C LYS A 435 -21.48 -1.36 15.28
N ALA A 436 -21.89 -2.59 15.56
CA ALA A 436 -22.43 -3.50 14.56
C ALA A 436 -23.82 -3.07 14.08
N THR A 437 -24.11 -3.38 12.85
CA THR A 437 -25.39 -3.20 12.19
C THR A 437 -26.03 -4.55 11.88
N ILE A 438 -27.29 -4.56 11.45
CA ILE A 438 -27.98 -5.79 11.03
C ILE A 438 -27.30 -6.52 9.88
N TYR A 439 -26.52 -5.81 9.06
CA TYR A 439 -25.79 -6.37 7.92
C TYR A 439 -24.53 -7.15 8.35
N ASP A 440 -24.05 -6.91 9.56
CA ASP A 440 -22.87 -7.57 10.11
C ASP A 440 -23.20 -8.94 10.73
N CYS A 441 -24.48 -9.27 10.92
CA CYS A 441 -24.91 -10.47 11.65
C CYS A 441 -24.39 -11.76 11.03
N ILE A 442 -24.33 -11.84 9.69
CA ILE A 442 -23.78 -13.03 9.00
C ILE A 442 -22.30 -13.18 9.31
N GLY A 443 -21.50 -12.12 9.16
CA GLY A 443 -20.06 -12.16 9.44
C GLY A 443 -19.75 -12.42 10.93
N ILE A 444 -20.55 -11.89 11.85
CA ILE A 444 -20.46 -12.19 13.29
C ILE A 444 -20.77 -13.66 13.55
N HIS A 445 -21.83 -14.19 12.93
CA HIS A 445 -22.21 -15.60 13.06
C HIS A 445 -21.10 -16.52 12.58
N ASP A 446 -20.59 -16.30 11.36
CA ASP A 446 -19.54 -17.13 10.76
C ASP A 446 -18.26 -17.12 11.59
N MET A 447 -17.92 -15.98 12.21
CA MET A 447 -16.77 -15.88 13.09
C MET A 447 -16.98 -16.59 14.45
N LEU A 448 -18.19 -16.54 15.00
CA LEU A 448 -18.50 -17.15 16.30
C LEU A 448 -18.77 -18.66 16.20
N GLN A 449 -19.25 -19.17 15.06
CA GLN A 449 -19.63 -20.56 14.88
C GLN A 449 -18.51 -21.55 15.24
N PRO A 450 -17.27 -21.43 14.74
CA PRO A 450 -16.19 -22.35 15.11
C PRO A 450 -15.85 -22.33 16.60
N LEU A 451 -16.06 -21.19 17.27
CA LEU A 451 -15.84 -21.02 18.71
C LEU A 451 -16.98 -21.60 19.53
N ALA A 452 -18.20 -21.54 19.01
CA ALA A 452 -19.37 -22.18 19.62
C ALA A 452 -19.26 -23.69 19.51
N ASP A 453 -18.86 -24.24 18.37
CA ASP A 453 -18.61 -25.67 18.17
C ASP A 453 -17.52 -26.20 19.11
N ALA A 454 -16.51 -25.38 19.40
CA ALA A 454 -15.47 -25.68 20.38
C ALA A 454 -15.89 -25.45 21.85
N GLY A 455 -17.13 -25.02 22.11
CA GLY A 455 -17.66 -24.72 23.44
C GLY A 455 -17.06 -23.49 24.14
N ILE A 456 -16.39 -22.62 23.39
CA ILE A 456 -15.72 -21.42 23.93
C ILE A 456 -16.71 -20.28 24.13
N VAL A 457 -17.58 -20.04 23.14
CA VAL A 457 -18.68 -19.07 23.23
C VAL A 457 -20.04 -19.75 23.22
N VAL A 458 -21.09 -19.06 23.66
CA VAL A 458 -22.45 -19.57 23.57
C VAL A 458 -22.91 -19.51 22.14
N TYR A 459 -23.42 -20.62 21.60
CA TYR A 459 -24.02 -20.65 20.26
C TYR A 459 -25.22 -19.70 20.18
N ARG A 460 -25.31 -18.95 19.10
CA ARG A 460 -26.44 -18.09 18.77
C ARG A 460 -26.78 -18.23 17.32
N THR A 461 -28.04 -18.36 16.99
CA THR A 461 -28.52 -18.33 15.61
C THR A 461 -28.39 -16.93 15.03
N GLU A 462 -28.36 -16.82 13.70
CA GLU A 462 -28.36 -15.51 13.02
C GLU A 462 -29.54 -14.63 13.46
N GLU A 463 -30.72 -15.21 13.65
CA GLU A 463 -31.91 -14.47 14.09
C GLU A 463 -31.79 -13.96 15.54
N GLU A 464 -31.12 -14.70 16.41
CA GLU A 464 -30.82 -14.26 17.79
C GLU A 464 -29.78 -13.15 17.79
N LEU A 465 -28.79 -13.22 16.92
CA LEU A 465 -27.82 -12.14 16.72
C LEU A 465 -28.51 -10.88 16.20
N ARG A 466 -29.39 -11.00 15.20
CA ARG A 466 -30.18 -9.87 14.67
C ARG A 466 -31.02 -9.21 15.77
N ARG A 467 -31.72 -10.01 16.59
CA ARG A 467 -32.48 -9.48 17.72
C ARG A 467 -31.59 -8.80 18.77
N SER A 468 -30.41 -9.35 19.03
CA SER A 468 -29.44 -8.76 19.96
C SER A 468 -28.86 -7.44 19.45
N VAL A 469 -28.50 -7.36 18.16
CA VAL A 469 -27.97 -6.13 17.53
C VAL A 469 -29.02 -5.01 17.50
N MET A 470 -30.30 -5.36 17.40
CA MET A 470 -31.43 -4.39 17.42
C MET A 470 -31.86 -4.02 18.84
N SER A 471 -31.37 -4.69 19.88
CA SER A 471 -31.74 -4.45 21.27
C SER A 471 -31.10 -3.14 21.78
N GLU A 472 -31.85 -2.38 22.58
CA GLU A 472 -31.32 -1.19 23.25
C GLU A 472 -30.33 -1.54 24.38
N LYS A 473 -30.50 -2.73 25.00
CA LYS A 473 -29.67 -3.18 26.12
C LYS A 473 -28.39 -3.89 25.73
N VAL A 474 -28.25 -4.26 24.44
CA VAL A 474 -27.09 -4.97 23.95
C VAL A 474 -26.45 -4.16 22.83
N SER A 475 -25.22 -3.76 23.00
CA SER A 475 -24.42 -3.14 21.96
C SER A 475 -23.41 -4.14 21.44
N PHE A 476 -23.51 -4.53 20.16
CA PHE A 476 -22.48 -5.29 19.48
C PHE A 476 -21.48 -4.36 18.81
N PHE A 477 -20.22 -4.73 18.88
CA PHE A 477 -19.11 -4.05 18.23
C PHE A 477 -18.38 -5.03 17.34
N VAL A 478 -17.95 -4.56 16.20
CA VAL A 478 -17.14 -5.31 15.24
C VAL A 478 -15.88 -4.52 14.90
N THR A 479 -14.77 -5.21 14.86
CA THR A 479 -13.56 -4.68 14.22
C THR A 479 -13.57 -5.19 12.78
N GLU A 480 -13.65 -4.26 11.85
CA GLU A 480 -13.66 -4.51 10.43
C GLU A 480 -12.30 -4.19 9.84
N ARG A 481 -11.82 -5.06 8.97
CA ARG A 481 -10.63 -4.84 8.16
C ARG A 481 -10.94 -5.26 6.73
N ASP A 482 -10.77 -4.35 5.77
CA ASP A 482 -11.02 -4.65 4.37
C ASP A 482 -12.45 -5.13 4.04
N GLY A 483 -13.45 -4.65 4.77
CA GLY A 483 -14.83 -5.11 4.64
C GLY A 483 -15.10 -6.48 5.27
N ASN A 484 -14.10 -7.11 5.90
CA ASN A 484 -14.24 -8.37 6.62
C ASN A 484 -14.25 -8.12 8.12
N ILE A 485 -15.13 -8.79 8.83
CA ILE A 485 -15.16 -8.76 10.28
C ILE A 485 -14.04 -9.64 10.81
N ILE A 486 -13.08 -9.04 11.52
CA ILE A 486 -11.90 -9.72 12.07
C ILE A 486 -11.96 -9.89 13.59
N ALA A 487 -12.81 -9.11 14.27
CA ALA A 487 -13.09 -9.28 15.68
C ALA A 487 -14.51 -8.81 16.00
N CYS A 488 -15.10 -9.34 17.06
CA CYS A 488 -16.36 -8.88 17.58
C CYS A 488 -16.44 -9.01 19.09
N ALA A 489 -17.31 -8.20 19.70
CA ALA A 489 -17.69 -8.31 21.09
C ALA A 489 -19.07 -7.71 21.31
N SER A 490 -19.72 -8.08 22.42
CA SER A 490 -20.96 -7.45 22.86
C SER A 490 -20.79 -6.85 24.26
N LEU A 491 -21.44 -5.71 24.50
CA LEU A 491 -21.68 -5.14 25.83
C LEU A 491 -23.17 -5.24 26.14
N THR A 492 -23.51 -5.93 27.20
CA THR A 492 -24.88 -6.05 27.67
C THR A 492 -25.04 -5.26 28.96
N GLU A 493 -26.00 -4.35 28.97
CA GLU A 493 -26.29 -3.46 30.11
C GLU A 493 -27.07 -4.15 31.20
N TYR A 494 -26.64 -3.95 32.45
CA TYR A 494 -27.31 -4.35 33.68
C TYR A 494 -27.35 -3.19 34.68
N GLU A 495 -28.25 -3.28 35.66
CA GLU A 495 -28.32 -2.33 36.77
C GLU A 495 -28.42 -0.87 36.37
N ASN A 496 -29.22 -0.59 35.30
CA ASN A 496 -29.41 0.75 34.75
C ASN A 496 -28.10 1.45 34.32
N GLY A 497 -27.20 0.71 33.67
CA GLY A 497 -25.95 1.25 33.13
C GLY A 497 -24.78 1.24 34.11
N LYS A 498 -24.94 0.74 35.35
CA LYS A 498 -23.82 0.64 36.28
C LYS A 498 -22.89 -0.55 36.04
N SER A 499 -23.44 -1.62 35.51
CA SER A 499 -22.70 -2.85 35.21
C SER A 499 -22.89 -3.28 33.76
N TYR A 500 -21.81 -3.65 33.09
CA TYR A 500 -21.85 -4.18 31.72
C TYR A 500 -21.15 -5.53 31.63
N GLU A 501 -21.77 -6.46 30.90
CA GLU A 501 -21.19 -7.76 30.58
C GLU A 501 -20.47 -7.68 29.22
N ILE A 502 -19.22 -8.08 29.20
CA ILE A 502 -18.49 -8.36 27.96
C ILE A 502 -18.83 -9.78 27.52
N GLY A 503 -19.53 -9.90 26.40
CA GLY A 503 -19.90 -11.18 25.80
C GLY A 503 -19.41 -11.31 24.35
N SER A 504 -19.52 -12.52 23.79
CA SER A 504 -19.16 -12.80 22.37
C SER A 504 -17.80 -12.22 21.93
N PHE A 505 -16.84 -12.12 22.87
CA PHE A 505 -15.53 -11.56 22.60
C PHE A 505 -14.69 -12.55 21.80
N ALA A 506 -14.41 -12.20 20.56
CA ALA A 506 -13.71 -13.06 19.62
C ALA A 506 -12.82 -12.25 18.69
N VAL A 507 -11.65 -12.83 18.37
CA VAL A 507 -10.75 -12.37 17.32
C VAL A 507 -10.52 -13.54 16.36
N ALA A 508 -10.66 -13.32 15.06
CA ALA A 508 -10.43 -14.33 14.04
C ALA A 508 -9.01 -14.90 14.15
N ARG A 509 -8.87 -16.19 13.90
CA ARG A 509 -7.65 -16.96 14.22
C ARG A 509 -6.40 -16.37 13.57
N GLU A 510 -6.55 -15.89 12.34
CA GLU A 510 -5.51 -15.34 11.50
C GLU A 510 -4.95 -14.01 12.05
N TYR A 511 -5.77 -13.31 12.85
CA TYR A 511 -5.48 -11.97 13.39
C TYR A 511 -5.18 -11.95 14.90
N ARG A 512 -4.98 -13.12 15.51
CA ARG A 512 -4.62 -13.23 16.94
C ARG A 512 -3.13 -12.93 17.13
N ARG A 513 -2.78 -12.47 18.35
CA ARG A 513 -1.41 -12.14 18.79
C ARG A 513 -0.81 -10.88 18.15
N GLU A 514 -1.63 -10.03 17.56
CA GLU A 514 -1.23 -8.78 16.92
C GLU A 514 -1.84 -7.55 17.63
N GLY A 515 -2.18 -7.69 18.92
CA GLY A 515 -2.74 -6.59 19.73
C GLY A 515 -4.22 -6.26 19.49
N ARG A 516 -4.89 -6.94 18.54
CA ARG A 516 -6.29 -6.61 18.18
C ARG A 516 -7.28 -6.91 19.28
N GLY A 517 -7.04 -7.95 20.06
CA GLY A 517 -7.86 -8.22 21.25
C GLY A 517 -7.74 -7.11 22.28
N ASP A 518 -6.52 -6.60 22.48
CA ASP A 518 -6.26 -5.46 23.37
C ASP A 518 -6.95 -4.20 22.88
N ALA A 519 -6.83 -3.87 21.60
CA ALA A 519 -7.48 -2.72 20.98
C ALA A 519 -9.01 -2.79 21.09
N LEU A 520 -9.60 -3.97 20.86
CA LEU A 520 -11.04 -4.18 21.03
C LEU A 520 -11.46 -4.02 22.50
N LEU A 521 -10.70 -4.59 23.44
CA LEU A 521 -11.01 -4.47 24.87
C LEU A 521 -10.93 -3.02 25.34
N SER A 522 -9.86 -2.29 24.98
CA SER A 522 -9.70 -0.86 25.30
C SER A 522 -10.86 -0.03 24.75
N TYR A 523 -11.30 -0.30 23.52
CA TYR A 523 -12.48 0.36 22.94
C TYR A 523 -13.75 0.11 23.73
N LEU A 524 -13.96 -1.14 24.22
CA LEU A 524 -15.11 -1.47 25.03
C LEU A 524 -15.06 -0.81 26.41
N GLU A 525 -13.88 -0.73 27.02
CA GLU A 525 -13.63 -0.05 28.29
C GLU A 525 -13.92 1.45 28.18
N GLU A 526 -13.41 2.10 27.14
CA GLU A 526 -13.66 3.51 26.85
C GLU A 526 -15.16 3.77 26.64
N HIS A 527 -15.81 2.96 25.79
CA HIS A 527 -17.24 3.08 25.51
C HIS A 527 -18.12 2.85 26.75
N ALA A 528 -17.74 1.93 27.63
CA ALA A 528 -18.44 1.68 28.88
C ALA A 528 -18.22 2.82 29.88
N SER A 529 -17.01 3.36 29.96
CA SER A 529 -16.66 4.53 30.78
C SER A 529 -17.46 5.77 30.37
N GLU A 530 -17.57 6.07 29.06
CA GLU A 530 -18.39 7.17 28.53
C GLU A 530 -19.86 7.08 28.95
N LYS A 531 -20.35 5.87 29.22
CA LYS A 531 -21.71 5.60 29.68
C LYS A 531 -21.87 5.58 31.20
N GLY A 532 -20.81 5.86 31.96
CA GLY A 532 -20.80 5.88 33.41
C GLY A 532 -20.83 4.45 34.04
N CYS A 533 -20.23 3.48 33.36
CA CYS A 533 -20.07 2.12 33.87
C CYS A 533 -19.16 2.09 35.11
N GLU A 534 -19.65 1.52 36.21
CA GLU A 534 -18.87 1.33 37.43
C GLU A 534 -18.12 -0.03 37.41
N ARG A 535 -18.69 -1.05 36.71
CA ARG A 535 -18.16 -2.40 36.69
C ARG A 535 -18.33 -3.08 35.34
N LEU A 536 -17.22 -3.55 34.77
CA LEU A 536 -17.21 -4.51 33.68
C LEU A 536 -17.07 -5.94 34.22
N PHE A 537 -17.84 -6.86 33.69
CA PHE A 537 -17.69 -8.27 34.04
C PHE A 537 -17.83 -9.19 32.83
N LEU A 538 -17.31 -10.39 32.92
CA LEU A 538 -17.41 -11.42 31.89
C LEU A 538 -17.48 -12.82 32.46
N LEU A 539 -18.04 -13.74 31.67
CA LEU A 539 -18.07 -15.16 31.96
C LEU A 539 -17.19 -15.92 30.96
N THR A 540 -16.17 -16.62 31.45
CA THR A 540 -15.27 -17.39 30.59
C THR A 540 -15.05 -18.81 31.10
N THR A 541 -14.76 -19.73 30.15
CA THR A 541 -14.40 -21.12 30.45
C THR A 541 -12.93 -21.42 30.18
N ARG A 542 -12.25 -20.62 29.36
CA ARG A 542 -10.88 -20.94 28.84
C ARG A 542 -9.92 -19.77 28.78
N THR A 543 -10.39 -18.52 28.78
CA THR A 543 -9.55 -17.33 28.51
C THR A 543 -9.28 -16.49 29.77
N ALA A 544 -9.38 -17.12 30.95
CA ALA A 544 -9.18 -16.45 32.25
C ALA A 544 -7.86 -15.67 32.32
N GLU A 545 -6.75 -16.33 32.03
CA GLU A 545 -5.40 -15.74 32.10
C GLU A 545 -5.23 -14.48 31.24
N TRP A 546 -5.88 -14.47 30.06
CA TRP A 546 -5.80 -13.34 29.14
C TRP A 546 -6.51 -12.11 29.73
N PHE A 547 -7.66 -12.28 30.38
CA PHE A 547 -8.38 -11.18 31.01
C PHE A 547 -7.74 -10.75 32.33
N THR A 548 -7.22 -11.70 33.12
CA THR A 548 -6.52 -11.39 34.38
C THR A 548 -5.30 -10.51 34.14
N SER A 549 -4.53 -10.77 33.07
CA SER A 549 -3.38 -9.92 32.69
C SER A 549 -3.77 -8.50 32.26
N ARG A 550 -5.09 -8.20 32.15
CA ARG A 550 -5.67 -6.90 31.75
C ARG A 550 -6.51 -6.27 32.86
N GLY A 551 -6.30 -6.72 34.08
CA GLY A 551 -6.90 -6.13 35.29
C GLY A 551 -8.29 -6.63 35.63
N PHE A 552 -8.71 -7.77 35.06
CA PHE A 552 -9.92 -8.44 35.53
C PHE A 552 -9.59 -9.40 36.69
N GLU A 553 -10.31 -9.31 37.78
CA GLU A 553 -10.15 -10.13 38.97
C GLU A 553 -11.16 -11.27 38.99
N PHE A 554 -10.73 -12.42 39.49
CA PHE A 554 -11.61 -13.60 39.65
C PHE A 554 -12.62 -13.35 40.75
N ASP A 555 -13.92 -13.53 40.46
CA ASP A 555 -15.05 -13.22 41.35
C ASP A 555 -15.94 -14.45 41.61
N GLY A 556 -15.41 -15.65 41.38
CA GLY A 556 -16.03 -16.92 41.72
C GLY A 556 -16.54 -17.75 40.53
N ALA A 557 -17.11 -18.92 40.83
CA ALA A 557 -17.83 -19.73 39.85
C ALA A 557 -19.17 -19.07 39.53
N ALA A 558 -19.49 -18.90 38.25
CA ALA A 558 -20.67 -18.14 37.81
C ALA A 558 -22.00 -18.71 38.32
N GLU A 559 -22.08 -20.04 38.51
CA GLU A 559 -23.31 -20.70 38.97
C GLU A 559 -23.60 -20.48 40.48
N GLU A 560 -22.56 -20.13 41.26
CA GLU A 560 -22.61 -19.98 42.72
C GLU A 560 -22.41 -18.53 43.18
N SER A 561 -22.05 -17.64 42.26
CA SER A 561 -21.65 -16.27 42.60
C SER A 561 -22.86 -15.40 42.94
N SER A 562 -22.81 -14.80 44.13
CA SER A 562 -23.74 -13.74 44.54
C SER A 562 -23.44 -12.37 43.95
N SER A 563 -22.27 -12.23 43.27
CA SER A 563 -21.79 -10.99 42.65
C SER A 563 -22.36 -10.76 41.26
N LEU A 564 -23.17 -11.68 40.74
CA LEU A 564 -23.82 -11.48 39.44
C LEU A 564 -24.95 -10.43 39.54
N PRO A 565 -25.05 -9.51 38.53
CA PRO A 565 -26.13 -8.54 38.51
C PRO A 565 -27.51 -9.19 38.42
N LYS A 566 -28.50 -8.53 39.00
CA LYS A 566 -29.89 -9.01 38.95
C LYS A 566 -30.38 -9.15 37.52
N GLY A 567 -30.95 -10.30 37.17
CA GLY A 567 -31.47 -10.59 35.84
C GLY A 567 -30.44 -11.23 34.88
N LYS A 568 -29.21 -11.49 35.32
CA LYS A 568 -28.27 -12.30 34.55
C LYS A 568 -28.56 -13.78 34.72
N GLU A 569 -28.84 -14.46 33.60
CA GLU A 569 -29.00 -15.91 33.56
C GLU A 569 -27.66 -16.59 33.21
N VAL A 570 -27.31 -17.65 33.91
CA VAL A 570 -26.11 -18.46 33.69
C VAL A 570 -26.51 -19.79 33.09
N VAL A 571 -25.80 -20.22 32.05
CA VAL A 571 -25.97 -21.54 31.44
C VAL A 571 -25.41 -22.60 32.42
N LYS A 572 -26.30 -23.39 33.01
CA LYS A 572 -25.92 -24.42 33.99
C LYS A 572 -25.08 -25.54 33.36
N GLY A 573 -24.13 -26.04 34.12
CA GLY A 573 -23.26 -27.15 33.71
C GLY A 573 -22.14 -26.75 32.75
N ARG A 574 -21.98 -25.47 32.44
CA ARG A 574 -20.91 -24.99 31.56
C ARG A 574 -19.57 -24.77 32.28
N GLY A 575 -19.59 -24.64 33.61
CA GLY A 575 -18.40 -24.37 34.41
C GLY A 575 -17.77 -23.00 34.13
N SER A 576 -18.60 -21.98 33.85
CA SER A 576 -18.12 -20.62 33.57
C SER A 576 -17.62 -19.96 34.87
N LEU A 577 -16.51 -19.25 34.76
CA LEU A 577 -15.92 -18.45 35.82
C LEU A 577 -16.24 -16.97 35.59
N LEU A 578 -16.59 -16.27 36.68
CA LEU A 578 -16.88 -14.84 36.69
C LEU A 578 -15.59 -14.05 36.94
N PHE A 579 -15.36 -13.06 36.12
CA PHE A 579 -14.29 -12.07 36.28
C PHE A 579 -14.87 -10.67 36.21
N SER A 580 -14.36 -9.77 37.04
CA SER A 580 -14.83 -8.39 37.15
C SER A 580 -13.66 -7.40 37.10
N LYS A 581 -13.90 -6.23 36.53
CA LYS A 581 -13.01 -5.08 36.57
C LYS A 581 -13.82 -3.84 36.95
N TYR A 582 -13.42 -3.18 38.01
CA TYR A 582 -14.04 -1.93 38.44
C TYR A 582 -13.40 -0.77 37.70
N MET A 583 -14.23 0.09 37.12
CA MET A 583 -13.81 1.28 36.45
C MET A 583 -13.64 2.36 37.52
N THR A 584 -12.41 2.69 37.84
CA THR A 584 -12.11 3.85 38.70
C THR A 584 -12.36 5.12 37.92
N ASP A 585 -13.12 6.06 38.47
CA ASP A 585 -13.16 7.42 37.98
C ASP A 585 -11.70 7.91 37.85
N SER A 586 -11.29 8.34 36.67
CA SER A 586 -10.03 9.06 36.52
C SER A 586 -10.13 10.30 37.38
N GLU A 587 -9.57 10.25 38.60
CA GLU A 587 -9.35 11.45 39.39
C GLU A 587 -8.52 12.40 38.53
N SER A 588 -9.14 13.52 38.25
CA SER A 588 -8.51 14.72 37.71
C SER A 588 -7.36 15.11 38.63
N ASP A 589 -6.12 14.90 38.18
CA ASP A 589 -4.95 15.67 38.62
C ASP A 589 -4.47 16.58 37.47
#